data_195ed84305836c6fff78958f9cfe115b
#
_entry.id   195ed84305836c6fff78958f9cfe115b
#
_cell.length_a   1.000
_cell.length_b   1.000
_cell.length_c   1.000
_cell.angle_alpha   90.00
_cell.angle_beta   90.00
_cell.angle_gamma   90.00
#
_symmetry.space_group_name_H-M   'P 1'
#
loop_
_entity.id
_entity.type
_entity.pdbx_description
1 polymer ?
#
loop_
_entity_poly.entity_id
_entity_poly.type
_entity_poly.pdbx_seq_one_letter_code
_entity_poly.pdbx_strand_id
1 'polypeptide(L)'
;MAEGTVIAENTGGELMQDSVSRTLAIEMLDGEWKAGESLTLEALQSRFGISRTVAREVAKTLESMNAVLVKRRIGLVARPFGEWQAFNHQVIEWRLHSTQREQQLSSLTELRLAVEPAAAASAARLAPIDVKAKFPVYAAQMRQIAEANEEGEAGLAQFHDLDVEFHTLILHESGNELFAALSDTIATVLRGRVELGKYPMKPKPDALDAHDAVADAIAKGEPERARSAMLDIVDEVARALNFF
;
A
#
# COMPACT_ATOMS: atom_id res chain seq x y z
N MET A 1 39.41 -15.46 -0.64
CA MET A 1 38.68 -14.92 -1.79
C MET A 1 37.52 -15.86 -2.15
N ALA A 2 36.50 -16.00 -1.28
CA ALA A 2 35.34 -16.87 -1.51
C ALA A 2 34.00 -16.31 -1.00
N GLU A 3 33.92 -15.07 -0.55
CA GLU A 3 32.68 -14.51 0.03
C GLU A 3 31.86 -13.62 -0.93
N GLY A 4 32.44 -13.20 -2.07
CA GLY A 4 31.76 -12.27 -2.98
C GLY A 4 30.76 -12.91 -3.97
N THR A 5 30.86 -14.19 -4.23
CA THR A 5 30.06 -14.89 -5.26
C THR A 5 28.70 -15.34 -4.74
N VAL A 6 28.60 -15.67 -3.44
CA VAL A 6 27.36 -16.20 -2.82
C VAL A 6 26.30 -15.10 -2.65
N ILE A 7 26.71 -13.88 -2.36
CA ILE A 7 25.77 -12.74 -2.15
C ILE A 7 25.10 -12.32 -3.48
N ALA A 8 25.83 -12.31 -4.58
CA ALA A 8 25.29 -11.93 -5.90
C ALA A 8 24.32 -12.97 -6.47
N GLU A 9 24.54 -14.27 -6.25
CA GLU A 9 23.65 -15.33 -6.66
C GLU A 9 22.34 -15.35 -5.86
N ASN A 10 22.40 -15.01 -4.55
CA ASN A 10 21.19 -14.96 -3.70
C ASN A 10 20.28 -13.79 -4.08
N THR A 11 20.83 -12.61 -4.34
CA THR A 11 20.06 -11.42 -4.76
C THR A 11 19.36 -11.64 -6.11
N GLY A 12 20.04 -12.28 -7.07
CA GLY A 12 19.42 -12.63 -8.36
C GLY A 12 18.29 -13.66 -8.24
N GLY A 13 18.41 -14.60 -7.29
CA GLY A 13 17.38 -15.60 -7.00
C GLY A 13 16.14 -15.00 -6.31
N GLU A 14 16.34 -14.08 -5.39
CA GLU A 14 15.26 -13.34 -4.70
C GLU A 14 14.47 -12.46 -5.66
N LEU A 15 15.14 -11.67 -6.51
CA LEU A 15 14.49 -10.86 -7.55
C LEU A 15 13.68 -11.71 -8.54
N MET A 16 14.19 -12.89 -8.91
CA MET A 16 13.49 -13.82 -9.80
C MET A 16 12.27 -14.45 -9.13
N GLN A 17 12.40 -14.83 -7.85
CA GLN A 17 11.30 -15.38 -7.04
C GLN A 17 10.15 -14.38 -6.95
N ASP A 18 10.44 -13.11 -6.61
CA ASP A 18 9.43 -12.05 -6.47
C ASP A 18 8.73 -11.79 -7.80
N SER A 19 9.50 -11.67 -8.89
CA SER A 19 8.96 -11.47 -10.24
C SER A 19 8.01 -12.59 -10.67
N VAL A 20 8.39 -13.85 -10.44
CA VAL A 20 7.56 -15.02 -10.79
C VAL A 20 6.33 -15.10 -9.89
N SER A 21 6.47 -14.84 -8.59
CA SER A 21 5.35 -14.83 -7.65
C SER A 21 4.32 -13.77 -8.03
N ARG A 22 4.78 -12.56 -8.36
CA ARG A 22 3.95 -11.46 -8.85
C ARG A 22 3.20 -11.83 -10.13
N THR A 23 3.91 -12.39 -11.12
CA THR A 23 3.30 -12.80 -12.40
C THR A 23 2.17 -13.80 -12.17
N LEU A 24 2.42 -14.86 -11.40
CA LEU A 24 1.42 -15.88 -11.12
C LEU A 24 0.23 -15.32 -10.31
N ALA A 25 0.49 -14.42 -9.35
CA ALA A 25 -0.58 -13.79 -8.59
C ALA A 25 -1.47 -12.91 -9.48
N ILE A 26 -0.89 -12.13 -10.39
CA ILE A 26 -1.65 -11.31 -11.35
C ILE A 26 -2.47 -12.19 -12.29
N GLU A 27 -1.91 -13.28 -12.81
CA GLU A 27 -2.64 -14.25 -13.64
C GLU A 27 -3.86 -14.86 -12.92
N MET A 28 -3.72 -15.17 -11.62
CA MET A 28 -4.85 -15.63 -10.81
C MET A 28 -5.91 -14.53 -10.62
N LEU A 29 -5.48 -13.29 -10.37
CA LEU A 29 -6.37 -12.13 -10.20
C LEU A 29 -7.11 -11.77 -11.50
N ASP A 30 -6.45 -11.93 -12.64
CA ASP A 30 -7.00 -11.66 -13.98
C ASP A 30 -7.82 -12.84 -14.53
N GLY A 31 -7.83 -13.98 -13.80
CA GLY A 31 -8.62 -15.17 -14.16
C GLY A 31 -7.98 -16.05 -15.25
N GLU A 32 -6.71 -15.82 -15.57
CA GLU A 32 -5.93 -16.65 -16.50
C GLU A 32 -5.55 -17.99 -15.86
N TRP A 33 -5.24 -18.00 -14.57
CA TRP A 33 -5.07 -19.20 -13.75
C TRP A 33 -6.20 -19.29 -12.72
N LYS A 34 -7.20 -20.11 -13.02
CA LYS A 34 -8.46 -20.15 -12.27
C LYS A 34 -8.35 -20.89 -10.94
N ALA A 35 -9.15 -20.47 -9.97
CA ALA A 35 -9.27 -21.18 -8.70
C ALA A 35 -9.62 -22.66 -8.91
N GLY A 36 -8.88 -23.54 -8.22
CA GLY A 36 -8.96 -24.97 -8.34
C GLY A 36 -8.06 -25.59 -9.41
N GLU A 37 -7.54 -24.83 -10.36
CA GLU A 37 -6.56 -25.31 -11.34
C GLU A 37 -5.19 -25.51 -10.69
N SER A 38 -4.42 -26.45 -11.20
CA SER A 38 -3.11 -26.82 -10.65
C SER A 38 -1.96 -26.54 -11.61
N LEU A 39 -0.82 -26.12 -11.06
CA LEU A 39 0.45 -25.96 -11.75
C LEU A 39 1.53 -26.78 -11.07
N THR A 40 2.16 -27.74 -11.78
CA THR A 40 3.23 -28.53 -11.18
C THR A 40 4.52 -27.73 -11.03
N LEU A 41 5.40 -28.13 -10.09
CA LEU A 41 6.71 -27.48 -9.95
C LEU A 41 7.58 -27.62 -11.20
N GLU A 42 7.46 -28.73 -11.91
CA GLU A 42 8.17 -28.97 -13.18
C GLU A 42 7.68 -28.02 -14.28
N ALA A 43 6.37 -27.83 -14.40
CA ALA A 43 5.78 -26.89 -15.35
C ALA A 43 6.17 -25.44 -15.02
N LEU A 44 6.20 -25.08 -13.72
CA LEU A 44 6.66 -23.78 -13.26
C LEU A 44 8.14 -23.53 -13.63
N GLN A 45 9.02 -24.50 -13.37
CA GLN A 45 10.43 -24.44 -13.74
C GLN A 45 10.62 -24.26 -15.27
N SER A 46 9.92 -25.07 -16.06
CA SER A 46 10.01 -25.03 -17.50
C SER A 46 9.50 -23.71 -18.08
N ARG A 47 8.40 -23.18 -17.53
CA ARG A 47 7.77 -21.93 -18.02
C ARG A 47 8.62 -20.71 -17.78
N PHE A 48 9.24 -20.61 -16.60
CA PHE A 48 10.00 -19.41 -16.20
C PHE A 48 11.52 -19.59 -16.29
N GLY A 49 12.01 -20.75 -16.69
CA GLY A 49 13.47 -21.03 -16.77
C GLY A 49 14.17 -20.99 -15.42
N ILE A 50 13.46 -21.31 -14.32
CA ILE A 50 13.96 -21.20 -12.95
C ILE A 50 14.42 -22.54 -12.38
N SER A 51 15.31 -22.48 -11.39
CA SER A 51 15.74 -23.66 -10.67
C SER A 51 14.62 -24.27 -9.81
N ARG A 52 14.78 -25.54 -9.44
CA ARG A 52 13.84 -26.20 -8.51
C ARG A 52 13.78 -25.51 -7.15
N THR A 53 14.89 -24.94 -6.69
CA THR A 53 14.94 -24.19 -5.44
C THR A 53 14.08 -22.93 -5.53
N VAL A 54 14.27 -22.12 -6.57
CA VAL A 54 13.46 -20.90 -6.80
C VAL A 54 11.98 -21.24 -6.96
N ALA A 55 11.64 -22.32 -7.71
CA ALA A 55 10.24 -22.76 -7.86
C ALA A 55 9.58 -23.13 -6.51
N ARG A 56 10.35 -23.71 -5.59
CA ARG A 56 9.84 -24.02 -4.24
C ARG A 56 9.67 -22.77 -3.38
N GLU A 57 10.56 -21.78 -3.50
CA GLU A 57 10.41 -20.51 -2.78
C GLU A 57 9.20 -19.73 -3.32
N VAL A 58 9.00 -19.67 -4.64
CA VAL A 58 7.76 -19.14 -5.25
C VAL A 58 6.51 -19.81 -4.66
N ALA A 59 6.51 -21.15 -4.61
CA ALA A 59 5.39 -21.90 -4.04
C ALA A 59 5.13 -21.55 -2.58
N LYS A 60 6.18 -21.41 -1.75
CA LYS A 60 6.05 -21.00 -0.35
C LYS A 60 5.53 -19.57 -0.20
N THR A 61 6.02 -18.63 -1.02
CA THR A 61 5.55 -17.25 -1.02
C THR A 61 4.05 -17.17 -1.30
N LEU A 62 3.59 -17.80 -2.39
CA LEU A 62 2.17 -17.83 -2.73
C LEU A 62 1.31 -18.58 -1.69
N GLU A 63 1.84 -19.67 -1.11
CA GLU A 63 1.15 -20.42 -0.05
C GLU A 63 1.07 -19.61 1.24
N SER A 64 2.12 -18.86 1.62
CA SER A 64 2.11 -18.00 2.81
C SER A 64 1.07 -16.89 2.73
N MET A 65 0.68 -16.49 1.53
CA MET A 65 -0.36 -15.51 1.27
C MET A 65 -1.75 -16.12 1.03
N ASN A 66 -1.87 -17.44 1.21
CA ASN A 66 -3.07 -18.21 0.91
C ASN A 66 -3.51 -18.13 -0.57
N ALA A 67 -2.66 -17.69 -1.49
CA ALA A 67 -2.98 -17.62 -2.91
C ALA A 67 -3.03 -18.99 -3.56
N VAL A 68 -2.23 -19.92 -3.07
CA VAL A 68 -2.23 -21.34 -3.51
C VAL A 68 -2.24 -22.28 -2.32
N LEU A 69 -2.61 -23.53 -2.60
CA LEU A 69 -2.41 -24.69 -1.71
C LEU A 69 -1.40 -25.63 -2.36
N VAL A 70 -0.28 -25.94 -1.67
CA VAL A 70 0.73 -26.86 -2.18
C VAL A 70 0.33 -28.29 -1.85
N LYS A 71 0.00 -29.09 -2.86
CA LYS A 71 -0.38 -30.49 -2.73
C LYS A 71 0.69 -31.43 -3.28
N ARG A 72 1.04 -32.45 -2.50
CA ARG A 72 2.02 -33.46 -2.93
C ARG A 72 1.56 -34.13 -4.23
N ARG A 73 2.47 -34.26 -5.21
CA ARG A 73 2.27 -34.87 -6.55
C ARG A 73 1.33 -34.09 -7.48
N ILE A 74 0.65 -33.02 -7.01
CA ILE A 74 -0.24 -32.19 -7.81
C ILE A 74 0.45 -30.86 -8.13
N GLY A 75 1.16 -30.29 -7.17
CA GLY A 75 1.80 -28.97 -7.27
C GLY A 75 0.99 -27.88 -6.56
N LEU A 76 1.01 -26.69 -7.11
CA LEU A 76 0.31 -25.52 -6.62
C LEU A 76 -1.12 -25.55 -7.14
N VAL A 77 -2.11 -25.40 -6.27
CA VAL A 77 -3.53 -25.31 -6.63
C VAL A 77 -3.99 -23.90 -6.30
N ALA A 78 -4.43 -23.14 -7.30
CA ALA A 78 -4.89 -21.77 -7.14
C ALA A 78 -6.13 -21.72 -6.23
N ARG A 79 -6.21 -20.69 -5.36
CA ARG A 79 -7.32 -20.45 -4.45
C ARG A 79 -8.10 -19.21 -4.88
N PRO A 80 -9.40 -19.14 -4.57
CA PRO A 80 -10.19 -17.95 -4.83
C PRO A 80 -9.68 -16.75 -4.01
N PHE A 81 -9.72 -15.54 -4.55
CA PHE A 81 -9.18 -14.34 -3.91
C PHE A 81 -9.73 -14.10 -2.49
N GLY A 82 -10.99 -14.42 -2.24
CA GLY A 82 -11.60 -14.27 -0.90
C GLY A 82 -10.92 -15.09 0.22
N GLU A 83 -10.02 -16.01 -0.13
CA GLU A 83 -9.23 -16.80 0.83
C GLU A 83 -7.81 -16.25 1.03
N TRP A 84 -7.39 -15.26 0.21
CA TRP A 84 -6.05 -14.70 0.30
C TRP A 84 -5.90 -13.78 1.51
N GLN A 85 -4.66 -13.52 1.90
CA GLN A 85 -4.35 -12.54 2.95
C GLN A 85 -4.48 -11.10 2.41
N ALA A 86 -5.71 -10.60 2.33
CA ALA A 86 -6.07 -9.33 1.69
C ALA A 86 -5.35 -8.09 2.28
N PHE A 87 -4.88 -8.14 3.53
CA PHE A 87 -4.10 -7.07 4.17
C PHE A 87 -2.58 -7.18 3.96
N ASN A 88 -2.11 -8.25 3.31
CA ASN A 88 -0.69 -8.36 2.98
C ASN A 88 -0.33 -7.33 1.90
N HIS A 89 0.70 -6.50 2.13
CA HIS A 89 1.10 -5.43 1.22
C HIS A 89 1.43 -5.91 -0.20
N GLN A 90 2.07 -7.08 -0.35
CA GLN A 90 2.36 -7.66 -1.68
C GLN A 90 1.07 -8.07 -2.40
N VAL A 91 0.09 -8.63 -1.67
CA VAL A 91 -1.22 -8.98 -2.26
C VAL A 91 -1.95 -7.73 -2.72
N ILE A 92 -1.91 -6.65 -1.93
CA ILE A 92 -2.47 -5.35 -2.29
C ILE A 92 -1.79 -4.81 -3.54
N GLU A 93 -0.45 -4.80 -3.57
CA GLU A 93 0.35 -4.35 -4.69
C GLU A 93 0.05 -5.15 -5.97
N TRP A 94 0.01 -6.48 -5.89
CA TRP A 94 -0.32 -7.33 -7.04
C TRP A 94 -1.70 -6.99 -7.61
N ARG A 95 -2.69 -6.80 -6.73
CA ARG A 95 -4.05 -6.47 -7.17
C ARG A 95 -4.16 -5.08 -7.79
N LEU A 96 -3.36 -4.10 -7.32
CA LEU A 96 -3.26 -2.77 -7.94
C LEU A 96 -2.67 -2.83 -9.36
N HIS A 97 -1.88 -3.85 -9.68
CA HIS A 97 -1.29 -4.07 -11.00
C HIS A 97 -2.07 -5.07 -11.88
N SER A 98 -3.24 -5.54 -11.41
CA SER A 98 -4.13 -6.44 -12.14
C SER A 98 -5.31 -5.68 -12.78
N THR A 99 -6.16 -6.39 -13.50
CA THR A 99 -7.43 -5.87 -14.02
C THR A 99 -8.40 -5.45 -12.90
N GLN A 100 -8.17 -5.88 -11.66
CA GLN A 100 -9.00 -5.57 -10.49
C GLN A 100 -8.56 -4.30 -9.74
N ARG A 101 -7.67 -3.48 -10.31
CA ARG A 101 -7.08 -2.29 -9.67
C ARG A 101 -8.13 -1.31 -9.13
N GLU A 102 -9.18 -1.04 -9.90
CA GLU A 102 -10.21 -0.08 -9.50
C GLU A 102 -11.00 -0.58 -8.29
N GLN A 103 -11.34 -1.87 -8.28
CA GLN A 103 -11.99 -2.49 -7.13
C GLN A 103 -11.06 -2.49 -5.89
N GLN A 104 -9.76 -2.70 -6.08
CA GLN A 104 -8.78 -2.62 -4.99
C GLN A 104 -8.71 -1.20 -4.41
N LEU A 105 -8.61 -0.17 -5.27
CA LEU A 105 -8.59 1.22 -4.84
C LEU A 105 -9.88 1.61 -4.09
N SER A 106 -11.05 1.13 -4.57
CA SER A 106 -12.33 1.33 -3.90
C SER A 106 -12.32 0.75 -2.49
N SER A 107 -12.01 -0.54 -2.36
CA SER A 107 -11.98 -1.23 -1.06
C SER A 107 -11.01 -0.56 -0.07
N LEU A 108 -9.86 -0.11 -0.55
CA LEU A 108 -8.87 0.56 0.28
C LEU A 108 -9.29 1.99 0.66
N THR A 109 -10.01 2.69 -0.21
CA THR A 109 -10.57 4.01 0.10
C THR A 109 -11.68 3.91 1.15
N GLU A 110 -12.54 2.89 1.07
CA GLU A 110 -13.54 2.59 2.11
C GLU A 110 -12.87 2.29 3.47
N LEU A 111 -11.78 1.52 3.47
CA LEU A 111 -10.99 1.27 4.67
C LEU A 111 -10.44 2.57 5.26
N ARG A 112 -9.88 3.45 4.42
CA ARG A 112 -9.35 4.76 4.84
C ARG A 112 -10.44 5.62 5.46
N LEU A 113 -11.63 5.71 4.83
CA LEU A 113 -12.79 6.44 5.36
C LEU A 113 -13.23 5.94 6.75
N ALA A 114 -13.13 4.64 6.99
CA ALA A 114 -13.50 4.05 8.27
C ALA A 114 -12.45 4.27 9.37
N VAL A 115 -11.16 4.28 9.03
CA VAL A 115 -10.07 4.20 10.00
C VAL A 115 -9.39 5.55 10.24
N GLU A 116 -9.01 6.29 9.19
CA GLU A 116 -8.16 7.48 9.34
C GLU A 116 -8.82 8.62 10.11
N PRO A 117 -10.13 8.91 9.96
CA PRO A 117 -10.79 9.93 10.79
C PRO A 117 -10.81 9.56 12.27
N ALA A 118 -10.98 8.27 12.60
CA ALA A 118 -10.93 7.78 13.97
C ALA A 118 -9.52 7.85 14.54
N ALA A 119 -8.50 7.50 13.74
CA ALA A 119 -7.10 7.61 14.12
C ALA A 119 -6.69 9.06 14.36
N ALA A 120 -7.08 10.01 13.50
CA ALA A 120 -6.81 11.44 13.66
C ALA A 120 -7.40 12.01 14.96
N ALA A 121 -8.66 11.66 15.27
CA ALA A 121 -9.27 12.05 16.54
C ALA A 121 -8.53 11.47 17.75
N SER A 122 -8.04 10.25 17.64
CA SER A 122 -7.29 9.61 18.73
C SER A 122 -5.88 10.19 18.86
N ALA A 123 -5.18 10.47 17.77
CA ALA A 123 -3.89 11.16 17.76
C ALA A 123 -4.01 12.56 18.39
N ALA A 124 -5.08 13.32 18.08
CA ALA A 124 -5.34 14.61 18.72
C ALA A 124 -5.49 14.52 20.24
N ARG A 125 -6.04 13.42 20.77
CA ARG A 125 -6.14 13.20 22.21
C ARG A 125 -4.83 12.71 22.83
N LEU A 126 -4.18 11.73 22.21
CA LEU A 126 -3.21 10.83 22.85
C LEU A 126 -1.77 11.09 22.45
N ALA A 127 -1.50 11.64 21.26
CA ALA A 127 -0.14 11.86 20.80
C ALA A 127 0.65 12.76 21.77
N PRO A 128 1.94 12.48 22.04
CA PRO A 128 2.82 13.34 22.80
C PRO A 128 2.93 14.75 22.18
N ILE A 129 3.19 15.76 23.02
CA ILE A 129 3.21 17.16 22.55
C ILE A 129 4.28 17.45 21.49
N ASP A 130 5.42 16.80 21.62
CA ASP A 130 6.53 16.89 20.65
C ASP A 130 6.18 16.24 19.31
N VAL A 131 5.36 15.17 19.32
CA VAL A 131 4.84 14.55 18.13
C VAL A 131 3.74 15.41 17.50
N LYS A 132 2.81 15.92 18.29
CA LYS A 132 1.77 16.87 17.81
C LYS A 132 2.37 18.06 17.07
N ALA A 133 3.52 18.56 17.53
CA ALA A 133 4.21 19.68 16.88
C ALA A 133 4.79 19.35 15.48
N LYS A 134 4.91 18.07 15.11
CA LYS A 134 5.37 17.66 13.77
C LYS A 134 4.32 17.86 12.70
N PHE A 135 3.03 17.69 13.01
CA PHE A 135 1.97 17.75 12.01
C PHE A 135 1.90 19.09 11.26
N PRO A 136 1.94 20.27 11.94
CA PRO A 136 2.02 21.55 11.22
C PRO A 136 3.28 21.71 10.37
N VAL A 137 4.40 21.07 10.75
CA VAL A 137 5.63 21.10 9.95
C VAL A 137 5.45 20.32 8.65
N TYR A 138 4.88 19.11 8.71
CA TYR A 138 4.56 18.32 7.52
C TYR A 138 3.62 19.08 6.58
N ALA A 139 2.51 19.61 7.10
CA ALA A 139 1.56 20.35 6.30
C ALA A 139 2.19 21.60 5.63
N ALA A 140 3.02 22.36 6.38
CA ALA A 140 3.74 23.52 5.83
C ALA A 140 4.74 23.12 4.73
N GLN A 141 5.47 22.01 4.88
CA GLN A 141 6.38 21.48 3.87
C GLN A 141 5.63 21.03 2.61
N MET A 142 4.51 20.32 2.76
CA MET A 142 3.65 19.91 1.64
C MET A 142 3.15 21.15 0.88
N ARG A 143 2.71 22.17 1.57
CA ARG A 143 2.27 23.44 0.97
C ARG A 143 3.40 24.16 0.27
N GLN A 144 4.57 24.26 0.88
CA GLN A 144 5.76 24.88 0.27
C GLN A 144 6.14 24.20 -1.04
N ILE A 145 6.16 22.88 -1.09
CA ILE A 145 6.46 22.11 -2.32
C ILE A 145 5.40 22.40 -3.39
N ALA A 146 4.11 22.38 -3.02
CA ALA A 146 3.01 22.62 -3.96
C ALA A 146 3.02 24.06 -4.52
N GLU A 147 3.44 25.06 -3.74
CA GLU A 147 3.49 26.48 -4.11
C GLU A 147 4.79 26.86 -4.85
N ALA A 148 5.90 26.16 -4.60
CA ALA A 148 7.19 26.43 -5.24
C ALA A 148 7.15 26.24 -6.77
N ASN A 149 6.03 25.74 -7.31
CA ASN A 149 5.82 25.54 -8.74
C ASN A 149 6.94 24.69 -9.40
N GLU A 150 7.61 23.86 -8.63
CA GLU A 150 8.55 22.87 -9.16
C GLU A 150 7.73 21.86 -9.99
N GLU A 151 7.45 22.28 -11.23
CA GLU A 151 6.87 21.42 -12.26
C GLU A 151 7.89 20.32 -12.57
N GLY A 152 7.76 19.18 -11.89
CA GLY A 152 8.62 18.05 -12.12
C GLY A 152 8.29 16.85 -11.23
N GLU A 153 8.67 15.68 -11.70
CA GLU A 153 8.48 14.41 -11.00
C GLU A 153 9.11 14.41 -9.58
N ALA A 154 10.21 15.15 -9.38
CA ALA A 154 10.91 15.23 -8.10
C ALA A 154 10.08 15.93 -7.00
N GLY A 155 9.46 17.07 -7.31
CA GLY A 155 8.60 17.79 -6.34
C GLY A 155 7.35 16.97 -5.99
N LEU A 156 6.77 16.31 -6.98
CA LEU A 156 5.62 15.45 -6.77
C LEU A 156 5.98 14.24 -5.90
N ALA A 157 7.11 13.59 -6.12
CA ALA A 157 7.59 12.48 -5.30
C ALA A 157 7.81 12.91 -3.84
N GLN A 158 8.45 14.05 -3.61
CA GLN A 158 8.68 14.58 -2.26
C GLN A 158 7.36 14.93 -1.55
N PHE A 159 6.40 15.52 -2.26
CA PHE A 159 5.07 15.77 -1.72
C PHE A 159 4.41 14.46 -1.25
N HIS A 160 4.48 13.42 -2.08
CA HIS A 160 3.88 12.12 -1.76
C HIS A 160 4.56 11.42 -0.58
N ASP A 161 5.87 11.52 -0.44
CA ASP A 161 6.56 10.97 0.71
C ASP A 161 6.09 11.63 2.00
N LEU A 162 5.91 12.95 1.99
CA LEU A 162 5.35 13.68 3.14
C LEU A 162 3.87 13.32 3.41
N ASP A 163 3.06 13.12 2.36
CA ASP A 163 1.67 12.69 2.48
C ASP A 163 1.58 11.30 3.15
N VAL A 164 2.44 10.36 2.71
CA VAL A 164 2.56 9.04 3.33
C VAL A 164 3.00 9.14 4.79
N GLU A 165 4.04 9.94 5.08
CA GLU A 165 4.53 10.14 6.46
C GLU A 165 3.46 10.75 7.35
N PHE A 166 2.71 11.74 6.86
CA PHE A 166 1.63 12.39 7.58
C PHE A 166 0.54 11.40 7.99
N HIS A 167 0.02 10.62 7.06
CA HIS A 167 -1.04 9.65 7.30
C HIS A 167 -0.57 8.49 8.19
N THR A 168 0.62 7.96 7.95
CA THR A 168 1.16 6.85 8.75
C THR A 168 1.48 7.29 10.18
N LEU A 169 1.99 8.51 10.39
CA LEU A 169 2.21 9.06 11.72
C LEU A 169 0.89 9.17 12.52
N ILE A 170 -0.21 9.59 11.89
CA ILE A 170 -1.53 9.63 12.53
C ILE A 170 -1.96 8.25 13.03
N LEU A 171 -1.76 7.22 12.21
CA LEU A 171 -2.10 5.84 12.58
C LEU A 171 -1.26 5.36 13.76
N HIS A 172 0.05 5.60 13.73
CA HIS A 172 0.96 5.22 14.81
C HIS A 172 0.65 5.92 16.12
N GLU A 173 0.32 7.20 16.07
CA GLU A 173 0.08 8.03 17.25
C GLU A 173 -1.37 7.99 17.74
N SER A 174 -2.20 7.16 17.11
CA SER A 174 -3.60 6.96 17.53
C SER A 174 -3.76 6.27 18.88
N GLY A 175 -2.71 5.63 19.40
CA GLY A 175 -2.76 4.78 20.60
C GLY A 175 -3.50 3.45 20.39
N ASN A 176 -3.77 3.07 19.13
CA ASN A 176 -4.37 1.80 18.77
C ASN A 176 -3.40 1.02 17.87
N GLU A 177 -2.87 -0.08 18.39
CA GLU A 177 -1.90 -0.93 17.68
C GLU A 177 -2.47 -1.55 16.39
N LEU A 178 -3.79 -1.73 16.29
CA LEU A 178 -4.42 -2.24 15.07
C LEU A 178 -4.47 -1.14 13.99
N PHE A 179 -4.64 0.13 14.37
CA PHE A 179 -4.52 1.23 13.41
C PHE A 179 -3.07 1.40 12.96
N ALA A 180 -2.12 1.33 13.87
CA ALA A 180 -0.69 1.37 13.54
C ALA A 180 -0.29 0.24 12.60
N ALA A 181 -0.83 -0.97 12.76
CA ALA A 181 -0.57 -2.11 11.87
C ALA A 181 -1.11 -1.93 10.44
N LEU A 182 -2.00 -0.97 10.20
CA LEU A 182 -2.48 -0.63 8.85
C LEU A 182 -1.58 0.36 8.10
N SER A 183 -0.53 0.88 8.73
CA SER A 183 0.35 1.91 8.14
C SER A 183 0.93 1.50 6.80
N ASP A 184 1.45 0.27 6.67
CA ASP A 184 2.00 -0.23 5.41
C ASP A 184 0.92 -0.36 4.33
N THR A 185 -0.29 -0.77 4.70
CA THR A 185 -1.43 -0.85 3.80
C THR A 185 -1.80 0.54 3.28
N ILE A 186 -1.91 1.53 4.15
CA ILE A 186 -2.24 2.91 3.78
C ILE A 186 -1.12 3.53 2.92
N ALA A 187 0.15 3.32 3.29
CA ALA A 187 1.29 3.76 2.49
C ALA A 187 1.26 3.17 1.06
N THR A 188 0.95 1.89 0.93
CA THR A 188 0.84 1.22 -0.38
C THR A 188 -0.28 1.83 -1.23
N VAL A 189 -1.42 2.18 -0.64
CA VAL A 189 -2.53 2.85 -1.35
C VAL A 189 -2.11 4.23 -1.85
N LEU A 190 -1.51 5.04 -0.98
CA LEU A 190 -1.09 6.40 -1.31
C LEU A 190 -0.07 6.39 -2.46
N ARG A 191 0.94 5.52 -2.42
CA ARG A 191 1.92 5.34 -3.49
C ARG A 191 1.29 4.79 -4.77
N GLY A 192 0.47 3.76 -4.67
CA GLY A 192 -0.18 3.13 -5.82
C GLY A 192 -1.09 4.07 -6.61
N ARG A 193 -1.73 5.04 -5.97
CA ARG A 193 -2.52 6.08 -6.66
C ARG A 193 -1.67 6.94 -7.58
N VAL A 194 -0.44 7.25 -7.17
CA VAL A 194 0.53 8.02 -7.96
C VAL A 194 0.99 7.21 -9.17
N GLU A 195 1.46 5.99 -8.94
CA GLU A 195 1.96 5.09 -9.97
C GLU A 195 0.91 4.79 -11.06
N LEU A 196 -0.37 4.76 -10.67
CA LEU A 196 -1.49 4.52 -11.58
C LEU A 196 -2.01 5.81 -12.24
N GLY A 197 -1.37 6.97 -12.04
CA GLY A 197 -1.80 8.24 -12.61
C GLY A 197 -3.16 8.73 -12.09
N LYS A 198 -3.61 8.23 -10.93
CA LYS A 198 -4.86 8.63 -10.26
C LYS A 198 -4.66 9.77 -9.27
N TYR A 199 -3.51 10.42 -9.33
CA TYR A 199 -3.18 11.59 -8.53
C TYR A 199 -2.98 12.81 -9.43
N PRO A 200 -3.52 14.00 -9.08
CA PRO A 200 -3.28 15.18 -9.88
C PRO A 200 -1.79 15.57 -9.86
N MET A 201 -1.24 15.99 -11.00
CA MET A 201 0.15 16.44 -11.13
C MET A 201 0.48 17.62 -10.19
N LYS A 202 -0.53 18.35 -9.73
CA LYS A 202 -0.42 19.41 -8.73
C LYS A 202 -1.51 19.22 -7.68
N PRO A 203 -1.16 19.20 -6.37
CA PRO A 203 -2.15 19.17 -5.31
C PRO A 203 -3.11 20.36 -5.41
N LYS A 204 -4.39 20.12 -5.22
CA LYS A 204 -5.39 21.18 -5.23
C LYS A 204 -5.28 22.01 -3.94
N PRO A 205 -5.57 23.34 -3.99
CA PRO A 205 -5.59 24.17 -2.78
C PRO A 205 -6.46 23.59 -1.66
N ASP A 206 -7.64 23.09 -1.96
CA ASP A 206 -8.57 22.50 -0.97
C ASP A 206 -7.95 21.29 -0.26
N ALA A 207 -7.16 20.47 -0.97
CA ALA A 207 -6.46 19.32 -0.37
C ALA A 207 -5.36 19.77 0.61
N LEU A 208 -4.64 20.87 0.28
CA LEU A 208 -3.64 21.46 1.18
C LEU A 208 -4.31 22.07 2.41
N ASP A 209 -5.42 22.80 2.23
CA ASP A 209 -6.18 23.40 3.32
C ASP A 209 -6.74 22.33 4.28
N ALA A 210 -7.14 21.18 3.75
CA ALA A 210 -7.60 20.05 4.57
C ALA A 210 -6.47 19.42 5.40
N HIS A 211 -5.25 19.28 4.84
CA HIS A 211 -4.08 18.83 5.61
C HIS A 211 -3.68 19.82 6.70
N ASP A 212 -3.69 21.13 6.41
CA ASP A 212 -3.47 22.17 7.42
C ASP A 212 -4.51 22.08 8.55
N ALA A 213 -5.79 21.84 8.20
CA ALA A 213 -6.86 21.71 9.19
C ALA A 213 -6.69 20.51 10.11
N VAL A 214 -6.28 19.34 9.55
CA VAL A 214 -5.96 18.15 10.36
C VAL A 214 -4.77 18.43 11.27
N ALA A 215 -3.69 19.00 10.73
CA ALA A 215 -2.46 19.32 11.45
C ALA A 215 -2.73 20.26 12.63
N ASP A 216 -3.46 21.35 12.38
CA ASP A 216 -3.84 22.34 13.40
C ASP A 216 -4.72 21.72 14.50
N ALA A 217 -5.71 20.90 14.11
CA ALA A 217 -6.59 20.24 15.06
C ALA A 217 -5.84 19.22 15.96
N ILE A 218 -4.90 18.45 15.39
CA ILE A 218 -4.07 17.53 16.17
C ILE A 218 -3.16 18.33 17.11
N ALA A 219 -2.49 19.38 16.61
CA ALA A 219 -1.60 20.21 17.41
C ALA A 219 -2.32 20.86 18.61
N LYS A 220 -3.56 21.28 18.43
CA LYS A 220 -4.40 21.87 19.49
C LYS A 220 -5.09 20.85 20.41
N GLY A 221 -5.06 19.58 20.06
CA GLY A 221 -5.77 18.55 20.82
C GLY A 221 -7.29 18.62 20.66
N GLU A 222 -7.77 18.89 19.45
CA GLU A 222 -9.20 19.04 19.07
C GLU A 222 -9.69 17.80 18.30
N PRO A 223 -10.12 16.72 18.98
CA PRO A 223 -10.33 15.40 18.35
C PRO A 223 -11.45 15.40 17.30
N GLU A 224 -12.56 16.08 17.55
CA GLU A 224 -13.69 16.07 16.61
C GLU A 224 -13.40 16.91 15.35
N ARG A 225 -12.61 17.96 15.49
CA ARG A 225 -12.15 18.75 14.37
C ARG A 225 -11.10 17.97 13.53
N ALA A 226 -10.20 17.25 14.20
CA ALA A 226 -9.25 16.37 13.50
C ALA A 226 -9.96 15.24 12.74
N ARG A 227 -11.01 14.66 13.33
CA ARG A 227 -11.87 13.67 12.67
C ARG A 227 -12.53 14.23 11.41
N SER A 228 -13.18 15.38 11.52
CA SER A 228 -13.90 15.98 10.41
C SER A 228 -12.96 16.37 9.27
N ALA A 229 -11.84 17.02 9.59
CA ALA A 229 -10.86 17.42 8.57
C ALA A 229 -10.21 16.23 7.87
N MET A 230 -9.92 15.13 8.57
CA MET A 230 -9.41 13.91 7.96
C MET A 230 -10.47 13.23 7.07
N LEU A 231 -11.73 13.25 7.48
CA LEU A 231 -12.83 12.75 6.66
C LEU A 231 -12.92 13.53 5.34
N ASP A 232 -12.76 14.86 5.37
CA ASP A 232 -12.78 15.71 4.17
C ASP A 232 -11.66 15.32 3.19
N ILE A 233 -10.44 15.03 3.67
CA ILE A 233 -9.33 14.55 2.83
C ILE A 233 -9.70 13.25 2.12
N VAL A 234 -10.16 12.25 2.87
CA VAL A 234 -10.41 10.92 2.29
C VAL A 234 -11.66 10.90 1.42
N ASP A 235 -12.68 11.68 1.76
CA ASP A 235 -13.91 11.82 0.99
C ASP A 235 -13.69 12.52 -0.36
N GLU A 236 -12.80 13.52 -0.42
CA GLU A 236 -12.38 14.13 -1.70
C GLU A 236 -11.76 13.05 -2.63
N VAL A 237 -10.94 12.17 -2.07
CA VAL A 237 -10.36 11.06 -2.81
C VAL A 237 -11.44 10.09 -3.32
N ALA A 238 -12.40 9.74 -2.48
CA ALA A 238 -13.49 8.84 -2.84
C ALA A 238 -14.33 9.40 -4.00
N ARG A 239 -14.65 10.69 -3.95
CA ARG A 239 -15.36 11.40 -5.03
C ARG A 239 -14.54 11.47 -6.33
N ALA A 240 -13.23 11.75 -6.23
CA ALA A 240 -12.35 11.81 -7.41
C ALA A 240 -12.22 10.46 -8.15
N LEU A 241 -12.41 9.36 -7.43
CA LEU A 241 -12.38 8.00 -7.98
C LEU A 241 -13.77 7.50 -8.44
N ASN A 242 -14.82 8.34 -8.34
CA ASN A 242 -16.22 8.01 -8.69
C ASN A 242 -16.77 6.78 -7.95
N PHE A 243 -16.49 6.65 -6.65
CA PHE A 243 -16.96 5.51 -5.84
C PHE A 243 -18.36 5.72 -5.23
N PHE A 244 -18.96 6.90 -5.40
CA PHE A 244 -20.31 7.25 -4.94
C PHE A 244 -21.10 7.98 -6.03
#